data_5f6a87ff7eec97298ceaea976d2a6eb3
#
_entry.id   5f6a87ff7eec97298ceaea976d2a6eb3
#
_cell.length_a   1.000
_cell.length_b   1.000
_cell.length_c   1.000
_cell.angle_alpha   90.00
_cell.angle_beta   90.00
_cell.angle_gamma   90.00
#
_symmetry.space_group_name_H-M   'P 1'
#
loop_
_entity.id
_entity.type
_entity.pdbx_description
1 polymer ?
#
loop_
_entity_poly.entity_id
_entity_poly.type
_entity_poly.pdbx_seq_one_letter_code
_entity_poly.pdbx_strand_id
1 'polypeptide(L)'
;MERTNDESNKQPVILPPMIRIAYCTPSLHIPGGVERVLTTKANYLAENGNYDIYILLTDGKGKPPCYTLSPKVKIIQLNIDFEELWELPLWKKVPVYLKKQRIYRRKLSAALSHLKPDITVSLLRREINFITSLKDGSKKIGELHVNRKNYRNFEKDESNFIKELFAKLWMKSLVRHLKKLDKFVVLSEEDRVNWSELQNVKVISNPLPFQSGTFSDLNNKRITAAGRYTYQKGFDLLLEAWSKVCDQHPDWELHIDRKST
;
A
#
# COMPACT_ATOMS: atom_id res chain seq x y z
N MET A 1 -59.34 34.52 -1.28
CA MET A 1 -58.30 33.95 -0.44
C MET A 1 -57.37 33.14 -1.38
N GLU A 2 -56.45 33.81 -2.01
CA GLU A 2 -55.47 33.22 -2.93
C GLU A 2 -54.30 32.70 -2.07
N ARG A 3 -54.00 31.40 -2.24
CA ARG A 3 -52.75 30.81 -1.75
C ARG A 3 -51.70 30.92 -2.83
N THR A 4 -50.83 31.88 -2.68
CA THR A 4 -49.65 32.00 -3.53
C THR A 4 -48.66 30.87 -3.16
N ASN A 5 -48.49 29.93 -4.09
CA ASN A 5 -47.40 28.94 -4.03
C ASN A 5 -46.07 29.66 -4.24
N ASP A 6 -45.26 29.74 -3.19
CA ASP A 6 -43.89 30.20 -3.23
C ASP A 6 -43.00 28.97 -3.47
N GLU A 7 -42.89 28.50 -4.72
CA GLU A 7 -42.05 27.38 -5.18
C GLU A 7 -40.87 27.82 -6.04
N SER A 8 -40.30 28.99 -5.85
CA SER A 8 -39.23 29.45 -6.71
C SER A 8 -38.06 30.09 -5.95
N ASN A 9 -37.24 29.29 -5.24
CA ASN A 9 -35.83 29.64 -5.05
C ASN A 9 -34.99 28.50 -4.52
N LYS A 10 -35.01 27.31 -5.14
CA LYS A 10 -33.97 26.30 -4.91
C LYS A 10 -32.83 26.60 -5.87
N GLN A 11 -31.82 27.32 -5.38
CA GLN A 11 -30.55 27.41 -6.10
C GLN A 11 -30.05 26.01 -6.40
N PRO A 12 -29.55 25.74 -7.64
CA PRO A 12 -29.00 24.43 -7.95
C PRO A 12 -27.82 24.15 -6.99
N VAL A 13 -27.89 23.03 -6.26
CA VAL A 13 -26.79 22.54 -5.45
C VAL A 13 -25.66 22.16 -6.42
N ILE A 14 -24.69 23.04 -6.60
CA ILE A 14 -23.48 22.74 -7.37
C ILE A 14 -22.70 21.74 -6.55
N LEU A 15 -22.85 20.45 -6.87
CA LEU A 15 -22.01 19.41 -6.29
C LEU A 15 -20.55 19.68 -6.69
N PRO A 16 -19.60 19.56 -5.74
CA PRO A 16 -18.18 19.71 -6.06
C PRO A 16 -17.80 18.69 -7.14
N PRO A 17 -16.87 19.03 -8.06
CA PRO A 17 -16.46 18.13 -9.12
C PRO A 17 -15.91 16.82 -8.51
N MET A 18 -16.28 15.68 -9.12
CA MET A 18 -15.86 14.36 -8.71
C MET A 18 -14.34 14.21 -8.93
N ILE A 19 -13.59 13.90 -7.88
CA ILE A 19 -12.14 13.68 -7.93
C ILE A 19 -11.87 12.23 -8.31
N ARG A 20 -11.15 12.01 -9.40
CA ARG A 20 -10.78 10.69 -9.88
C ARG A 20 -9.41 10.28 -9.35
N ILE A 21 -9.35 9.13 -8.65
CA ILE A 21 -8.12 8.59 -8.07
C ILE A 21 -7.81 7.23 -8.67
N ALA A 22 -6.57 7.07 -9.16
CA ALA A 22 -6.06 5.82 -9.73
C ALA A 22 -4.94 5.25 -8.86
N TYR A 23 -5.18 4.12 -8.21
CA TYR A 23 -4.18 3.37 -7.43
C TYR A 23 -3.45 2.36 -8.32
N CYS A 24 -2.11 2.29 -8.20
CA CYS A 24 -1.29 1.30 -8.89
C CYS A 24 -0.71 0.31 -7.88
N THR A 25 -1.06 -0.99 -8.04
CA THR A 25 -0.57 -2.08 -7.19
C THR A 25 -0.41 -3.36 -8.02
N PRO A 26 0.42 -4.34 -7.58
CA PRO A 26 0.56 -5.59 -8.31
C PRO A 26 -0.74 -6.39 -8.40
N SER A 27 -1.34 -6.71 -7.28
CA SER A 27 -2.54 -7.55 -7.20
C SER A 27 -3.30 -7.30 -5.89
N LEU A 28 -4.53 -7.84 -5.80
CA LEU A 28 -5.37 -7.80 -4.60
C LEU A 28 -5.80 -9.20 -4.14
N HIS A 29 -5.35 -10.27 -4.82
CA HIS A 29 -5.79 -11.65 -4.53
C HIS A 29 -5.01 -12.31 -3.39
N ILE A 30 -3.84 -11.77 -3.00
CA ILE A 30 -3.02 -12.30 -1.91
C ILE A 30 -3.31 -11.49 -0.64
N PRO A 31 -3.70 -12.14 0.48
CA PRO A 31 -4.00 -11.44 1.71
C PRO A 31 -2.72 -10.82 2.32
N GLY A 32 -2.74 -9.50 2.50
CA GLY A 32 -1.64 -8.73 3.08
C GLY A 32 -2.12 -7.44 3.74
N GLY A 33 -1.21 -6.79 4.50
CA GLY A 33 -1.53 -5.53 5.17
C GLY A 33 -1.77 -4.38 4.19
N VAL A 34 -1.00 -4.32 3.11
CA VAL A 34 -1.11 -3.28 2.09
C VAL A 34 -2.43 -3.41 1.34
N GLU A 35 -2.79 -4.64 0.93
CA GLU A 35 -4.02 -4.96 0.24
C GLU A 35 -5.25 -4.63 1.10
N ARG A 36 -5.19 -4.93 2.41
CA ARG A 36 -6.25 -4.57 3.36
C ARG A 36 -6.42 -3.06 3.49
N VAL A 37 -5.32 -2.34 3.70
CA VAL A 37 -5.34 -0.88 3.83
C VAL A 37 -5.86 -0.23 2.57
N LEU A 38 -5.38 -0.65 1.40
CA LEU A 38 -5.86 -0.14 0.12
C LEU A 38 -7.37 -0.39 -0.06
N THR A 39 -7.84 -1.61 0.21
CA THR A 39 -9.27 -1.94 0.13
C THR A 39 -10.11 -1.09 1.07
N THR A 40 -9.69 -0.94 2.34
CA THR A 40 -10.40 -0.10 3.32
C THR A 40 -10.48 1.35 2.86
N LYS A 41 -9.38 1.93 2.38
CA LYS A 41 -9.36 3.32 1.87
C LYS A 41 -10.19 3.49 0.61
N ALA A 42 -10.05 2.57 -0.34
CA ALA A 42 -10.79 2.63 -1.60
C ALA A 42 -12.30 2.56 -1.36
N ASN A 43 -12.76 1.64 -0.52
CA ASN A 43 -14.16 1.51 -0.14
C ASN A 43 -14.68 2.78 0.54
N TYR A 44 -13.95 3.27 1.55
CA TYR A 44 -14.36 4.47 2.28
C TYR A 44 -14.51 5.69 1.37
N LEU A 45 -13.53 5.94 0.50
CA LEU A 45 -13.55 7.07 -0.42
C LEU A 45 -14.67 6.93 -1.46
N ALA A 46 -14.88 5.72 -1.99
CA ALA A 46 -15.92 5.46 -3.00
C ALA A 46 -17.35 5.59 -2.42
N GLU A 47 -17.54 5.37 -1.12
CA GLU A 47 -18.86 5.37 -0.49
C GLU A 47 -19.18 6.70 0.20
N ASN A 48 -18.20 7.35 0.82
CA ASN A 48 -18.41 8.51 1.70
C ASN A 48 -17.92 9.84 1.11
N GLY A 49 -17.42 9.85 -0.12
CA GLY A 49 -16.90 11.05 -0.74
C GLY A 49 -17.33 11.21 -2.19
N ASN A 50 -16.98 12.36 -2.75
CA ASN A 50 -17.16 12.63 -4.18
C ASN A 50 -15.93 12.15 -4.98
N TYR A 51 -15.63 10.83 -4.88
CA TYR A 51 -14.45 10.22 -5.49
C TYR A 51 -14.82 9.09 -6.44
N ASP A 52 -14.19 9.07 -7.60
CA ASP A 52 -14.25 7.99 -8.59
C ASP A 52 -12.94 7.16 -8.48
N ILE A 53 -13.03 5.95 -7.92
CA ILE A 53 -11.86 5.16 -7.50
C ILE A 53 -11.57 4.06 -8.51
N TYR A 54 -10.34 4.04 -9.00
CA TYR A 54 -9.79 3.02 -9.88
C TYR A 54 -8.59 2.33 -9.24
N ILE A 55 -8.47 1.02 -9.40
CA ILE A 55 -7.30 0.24 -9.01
C ILE A 55 -6.75 -0.47 -10.24
N LEU A 56 -5.50 -0.14 -10.61
CA LEU A 56 -4.81 -0.70 -11.77
C LEU A 56 -3.87 -1.81 -11.28
N LEU A 57 -4.12 -3.04 -11.76
CA LEU A 57 -3.40 -4.25 -11.36
C LEU A 57 -2.47 -4.73 -12.47
N THR A 58 -1.23 -5.12 -12.10
CA THR A 58 -0.27 -5.68 -13.05
C THR A 58 -0.28 -7.21 -13.10
N ASP A 59 -0.65 -7.84 -11.99
CA ASP A 59 -0.56 -9.27 -11.74
C ASP A 59 -1.93 -9.84 -11.31
N GLY A 60 -1.98 -11.15 -11.05
CA GLY A 60 -3.18 -11.81 -10.51
C GLY A 60 -4.15 -12.35 -11.56
N LYS A 61 -3.95 -12.10 -12.85
CA LYS A 61 -4.72 -12.71 -13.98
C LYS A 61 -6.24 -12.73 -13.76
N GLY A 62 -6.81 -11.65 -13.24
CA GLY A 62 -8.27 -11.55 -12.98
C GLY A 62 -8.76 -12.31 -11.76
N LYS A 63 -7.89 -12.85 -10.89
CA LYS A 63 -8.31 -13.44 -9.62
C LYS A 63 -9.05 -12.42 -8.76
N PRO A 64 -10.11 -12.83 -8.04
CA PRO A 64 -10.87 -11.91 -7.20
C PRO A 64 -10.01 -11.34 -6.07
N PRO A 65 -10.30 -10.12 -5.60
CA PRO A 65 -9.68 -9.55 -4.42
C PRO A 65 -9.92 -10.42 -3.17
N CYS A 66 -8.89 -10.55 -2.33
CA CYS A 66 -8.98 -11.30 -1.06
C CYS A 66 -9.80 -10.58 0.03
N TYR A 67 -10.00 -9.27 -0.12
CA TYR A 67 -10.86 -8.46 0.73
C TYR A 67 -12.00 -7.89 -0.10
N THR A 68 -13.19 -7.79 0.50
CA THR A 68 -14.40 -7.29 -0.17
C THR A 68 -14.23 -5.84 -0.61
N LEU A 69 -14.32 -5.61 -1.91
CA LEU A 69 -14.36 -4.27 -2.49
C LEU A 69 -15.78 -3.79 -2.70
N SER A 70 -16.01 -2.51 -2.48
CA SER A 70 -17.24 -1.85 -2.86
C SER A 70 -17.48 -1.97 -4.38
N PRO A 71 -18.72 -2.19 -4.83
CA PRO A 71 -19.05 -2.24 -6.26
C PRO A 71 -18.79 -0.91 -6.98
N LYS A 72 -18.62 0.19 -6.24
CA LYS A 72 -18.25 1.50 -6.79
C LYS A 72 -16.77 1.61 -7.16
N VAL A 73 -15.91 0.72 -6.63
CA VAL A 73 -14.48 0.69 -6.95
C VAL A 73 -14.25 -0.09 -8.24
N LYS A 74 -13.59 0.53 -9.21
CA LYS A 74 -13.35 -0.03 -10.53
C LYS A 74 -11.95 -0.63 -10.62
N ILE A 75 -11.85 -1.90 -11.05
CA ILE A 75 -10.57 -2.59 -11.25
C ILE A 75 -10.22 -2.59 -12.74
N ILE A 76 -8.97 -2.27 -13.06
CA ILE A 76 -8.40 -2.35 -14.41
C ILE A 76 -7.21 -3.30 -14.38
N GLN A 77 -7.32 -4.40 -15.13
CA GLN A 77 -6.23 -5.37 -15.30
C GLN A 77 -5.30 -4.93 -16.43
N LEU A 78 -4.04 -4.71 -16.13
CA LEU A 78 -3.03 -4.39 -17.13
C LEU A 78 -2.39 -5.64 -17.74
N ASN A 79 -2.51 -6.79 -17.07
CA ASN A 79 -2.02 -8.10 -17.54
C ASN A 79 -0.54 -8.00 -17.99
N ILE A 80 0.34 -7.68 -17.04
CA ILE A 80 1.79 -7.66 -17.24
C ILE A 80 2.40 -8.98 -16.76
N ASP A 81 1.83 -9.52 -15.67
CA ASP A 81 2.16 -10.82 -15.08
C ASP A 81 3.64 -10.94 -14.68
N PHE A 82 4.10 -10.02 -13.83
CA PHE A 82 5.46 -10.07 -13.29
C PHE A 82 5.71 -11.30 -12.41
N GLU A 83 4.66 -11.96 -11.92
CA GLU A 83 4.75 -13.21 -11.15
C GLU A 83 5.47 -14.31 -11.94
N GLU A 84 5.34 -14.34 -13.26
CA GLU A 84 6.05 -15.29 -14.15
C GLU A 84 7.57 -15.20 -14.03
N LEU A 85 8.12 -14.08 -13.52
CA LEU A 85 9.56 -13.95 -13.29
C LEU A 85 10.06 -14.86 -12.16
N TRP A 86 9.21 -15.31 -11.25
CA TRP A 86 9.65 -16.10 -10.10
C TRP A 86 10.20 -17.47 -10.51
N GLU A 87 9.64 -18.05 -11.56
CA GLU A 87 10.02 -19.35 -12.10
C GLU A 87 11.25 -19.30 -13.04
N LEU A 88 11.70 -18.10 -13.41
CA LEU A 88 12.80 -17.96 -14.38
C LEU A 88 14.17 -18.01 -13.71
N PRO A 89 15.20 -18.61 -14.35
CA PRO A 89 16.59 -18.50 -13.93
C PRO A 89 17.09 -17.05 -14.05
N LEU A 90 18.10 -16.67 -13.23
CA LEU A 90 18.57 -15.29 -13.10
C LEU A 90 18.95 -14.64 -14.44
N TRP A 91 19.62 -15.35 -15.33
CA TRP A 91 20.05 -14.84 -16.65
C TRP A 91 18.87 -14.49 -17.56
N LYS A 92 17.72 -15.17 -17.42
CA LYS A 92 16.49 -14.84 -18.15
C LYS A 92 15.67 -13.76 -17.45
N LYS A 93 15.75 -13.65 -16.13
CA LYS A 93 14.98 -12.67 -15.35
C LYS A 93 15.18 -11.24 -15.80
N VAL A 94 16.45 -10.84 -15.99
CA VAL A 94 16.80 -9.45 -16.31
C VAL A 94 16.21 -9.00 -17.65
N PRO A 95 16.45 -9.67 -18.77
CA PRO A 95 15.91 -9.23 -20.06
C PRO A 95 14.37 -9.29 -20.09
N VAL A 96 13.76 -10.32 -19.50
CA VAL A 96 12.29 -10.42 -19.41
C VAL A 96 11.72 -9.31 -18.54
N TYR A 97 12.34 -9.01 -17.40
CA TYR A 97 11.96 -7.90 -16.54
C TYR A 97 11.99 -6.56 -17.28
N LEU A 98 13.06 -6.26 -18.01
CA LEU A 98 13.18 -5.03 -18.78
C LEU A 98 12.12 -4.92 -19.89
N LYS A 99 11.82 -6.04 -20.57
CA LYS A 99 10.74 -6.11 -21.55
C LYS A 99 9.37 -5.83 -20.88
N LYS A 100 9.07 -6.50 -19.76
CA LYS A 100 7.83 -6.29 -19.00
C LYS A 100 7.71 -4.86 -18.47
N GLN A 101 8.80 -4.24 -18.03
CA GLN A 101 8.83 -2.83 -17.62
C GLN A 101 8.44 -1.88 -18.76
N ARG A 102 8.92 -2.11 -19.99
CA ARG A 102 8.54 -1.29 -21.14
C ARG A 102 7.05 -1.47 -21.49
N ILE A 103 6.54 -2.70 -21.43
CA ILE A 103 5.13 -3.01 -21.67
C ILE A 103 4.28 -2.34 -20.58
N TYR A 104 4.68 -2.45 -19.32
CA TYR A 104 3.99 -1.83 -18.18
C TYR A 104 3.89 -0.31 -18.35
N ARG A 105 5.02 0.35 -18.63
CA ARG A 105 5.03 1.80 -18.88
C ARG A 105 4.03 2.19 -19.98
N ARG A 106 4.01 1.47 -21.10
CA ARG A 106 3.11 1.75 -22.22
C ARG A 106 1.64 1.55 -21.85
N LYS A 107 1.31 0.39 -21.24
CA LYS A 107 -0.08 0.09 -20.84
C LYS A 107 -0.57 1.02 -19.74
N LEU A 108 0.25 1.32 -18.73
CA LEU A 108 -0.12 2.26 -17.67
C LEU A 108 -0.31 3.68 -18.25
N SER A 109 0.57 4.14 -19.12
CA SER A 109 0.43 5.44 -19.78
C SER A 109 -0.89 5.53 -20.57
N ALA A 110 -1.22 4.50 -21.35
CA ALA A 110 -2.46 4.45 -22.11
C ALA A 110 -3.70 4.46 -21.18
N ALA A 111 -3.68 3.65 -20.12
CA ALA A 111 -4.77 3.59 -19.15
C ALA A 111 -4.99 4.94 -18.45
N LEU A 112 -3.92 5.59 -17.96
CA LEU A 112 -4.01 6.88 -17.29
C LEU A 112 -4.46 8.00 -18.26
N SER A 113 -3.98 8.00 -19.51
CA SER A 113 -4.42 8.96 -20.54
C SER A 113 -5.90 8.82 -20.89
N HIS A 114 -6.43 7.59 -20.85
CA HIS A 114 -7.85 7.33 -21.05
C HIS A 114 -8.70 7.73 -19.84
N LEU A 115 -8.24 7.35 -18.64
CA LEU A 115 -8.93 7.63 -17.38
C LEU A 115 -8.92 9.12 -17.01
N LYS A 116 -7.84 9.82 -17.35
CA LYS A 116 -7.59 11.22 -16.95
C LYS A 116 -7.82 11.42 -15.44
N PRO A 117 -7.11 10.68 -14.55
CA PRO A 117 -7.28 10.86 -13.13
C PRO A 117 -6.73 12.21 -12.66
N ASP A 118 -7.29 12.77 -11.59
CA ASP A 118 -6.74 13.94 -10.91
C ASP A 118 -5.52 13.54 -10.09
N ILE A 119 -5.55 12.32 -9.50
CA ILE A 119 -4.50 11.79 -8.64
C ILE A 119 -4.16 10.36 -9.06
N THR A 120 -2.87 10.08 -9.25
CA THR A 120 -2.35 8.72 -9.40
C THR A 120 -1.50 8.37 -8.19
N VAL A 121 -1.88 7.29 -7.49
CA VAL A 121 -1.20 6.80 -6.29
C VAL A 121 -0.41 5.54 -6.62
N SER A 122 0.90 5.59 -6.40
CA SER A 122 1.82 4.45 -6.48
C SER A 122 2.03 3.85 -5.09
N LEU A 123 1.82 2.56 -4.93
CA LEU A 123 2.22 1.83 -3.73
C LEU A 123 3.71 1.44 -3.76
N LEU A 124 4.52 2.22 -4.47
CA LEU A 124 5.98 2.13 -4.60
C LEU A 124 6.47 0.73 -5.01
N ARG A 125 5.79 0.16 -5.97
CA ARG A 125 6.22 -1.11 -6.57
C ARG A 125 7.11 -0.85 -7.80
N ARG A 126 6.79 -1.45 -8.92
CA ARG A 126 7.62 -1.37 -10.15
C ARG A 126 7.40 -0.09 -10.94
N GLU A 127 6.24 0.54 -10.80
CA GLU A 127 5.84 1.78 -11.47
C GLU A 127 6.66 2.99 -11.03
N ILE A 128 7.22 2.99 -9.81
CA ILE A 128 8.03 4.11 -9.30
C ILE A 128 9.19 4.47 -10.23
N ASN A 129 9.70 3.51 -10.99
CA ASN A 129 10.81 3.72 -11.91
C ASN A 129 10.46 4.67 -13.07
N PHE A 130 9.17 4.89 -13.36
CA PHE A 130 8.75 5.70 -14.52
C PHE A 130 7.48 6.52 -14.30
N ILE A 131 6.70 6.31 -13.23
CA ILE A 131 5.39 6.95 -13.04
C ILE A 131 5.46 8.48 -13.06
N THR A 132 6.53 9.05 -12.50
CA THR A 132 6.77 10.51 -12.49
C THR A 132 7.14 11.09 -13.85
N SER A 133 7.40 10.24 -14.84
CA SER A 133 7.69 10.66 -16.23
C SER A 133 6.47 10.58 -17.14
N LEU A 134 5.34 10.07 -16.66
CA LEU A 134 4.09 10.00 -17.43
C LEU A 134 3.41 11.38 -17.42
N LYS A 135 3.02 11.84 -18.59
CA LYS A 135 2.40 13.16 -18.81
C LYS A 135 0.88 13.01 -19.02
N ASP A 136 0.18 12.45 -18.04
CA ASP A 136 -1.26 12.25 -18.04
C ASP A 136 -2.05 13.35 -17.30
N GLY A 137 -1.34 14.35 -16.76
CA GLY A 137 -1.93 15.50 -16.05
C GLY A 137 -2.19 15.26 -14.55
N SER A 138 -2.18 14.01 -14.07
CA SER A 138 -2.49 13.72 -12.67
C SER A 138 -1.34 14.06 -11.72
N LYS A 139 -1.69 14.43 -10.48
CA LYS A 139 -0.74 14.52 -9.36
C LYS A 139 -0.23 13.13 -8.99
N LYS A 140 1.08 12.98 -8.81
CA LYS A 140 1.73 11.71 -8.51
C LYS A 140 2.03 11.61 -7.01
N ILE A 141 1.35 10.68 -6.34
CA ILE A 141 1.55 10.40 -4.92
C ILE A 141 2.18 9.00 -4.78
N GLY A 142 3.17 8.88 -3.91
CA GLY A 142 3.73 7.58 -3.52
C GLY A 142 3.33 7.26 -2.09
N GLU A 143 2.88 6.04 -1.80
CA GLU A 143 2.58 5.57 -0.44
C GLU A 143 3.51 4.42 -0.07
N LEU A 144 4.23 4.57 1.05
CA LEU A 144 5.11 3.55 1.61
C LEU A 144 4.47 2.93 2.85
N HIS A 145 4.17 1.63 2.77
CA HIS A 145 3.52 0.88 3.85
C HIS A 145 4.49 0.01 4.67
N VAL A 146 5.78 0.28 4.58
CA VAL A 146 6.84 -0.39 5.34
C VAL A 146 7.87 0.63 5.78
N ASN A 147 8.54 0.37 6.92
CA ASN A 147 9.64 1.24 7.37
C ASN A 147 10.79 1.23 6.36
N ARG A 148 11.48 2.37 6.20
CA ARG A 148 12.62 2.51 5.29
C ARG A 148 13.67 1.41 5.47
N LYS A 149 14.00 1.05 6.71
CA LYS A 149 14.98 0.01 7.03
C LYS A 149 14.61 -1.37 6.48
N ASN A 150 13.28 -1.63 6.36
CA ASN A 150 12.74 -2.89 5.88
C ASN A 150 12.28 -2.82 4.41
N TYR A 151 12.39 -1.64 3.79
CA TYR A 151 11.97 -1.49 2.39
C TYR A 151 12.98 -2.14 1.46
N ARG A 152 12.60 -3.31 0.93
CA ARG A 152 13.44 -4.15 0.07
C ARG A 152 14.80 -4.44 0.72
N ASN A 153 14.76 -4.97 1.96
CA ASN A 153 15.97 -5.48 2.61
C ASN A 153 16.70 -6.40 1.62
N PHE A 154 17.74 -5.87 1.04
CA PHE A 154 18.84 -6.71 0.58
C PHE A 154 19.45 -7.21 1.90
N GLU A 155 19.23 -8.48 2.23
CA GLU A 155 19.85 -9.10 3.40
C GLU A 155 21.27 -8.60 3.46
N LYS A 156 21.65 -8.06 4.61
CA LYS A 156 23.01 -7.61 4.85
C LYS A 156 23.89 -8.85 4.88
N ASP A 157 24.20 -9.34 3.70
CA ASP A 157 25.27 -10.28 3.48
C ASP A 157 26.54 -9.43 3.50
N GLU A 158 27.11 -9.28 4.67
CA GLU A 158 28.26 -8.40 4.96
C GLU A 158 29.51 -8.78 4.13
N SER A 159 29.45 -9.88 3.38
CA SER A 159 30.56 -10.43 2.61
C SER A 159 30.62 -9.96 1.13
N ASN A 160 29.64 -9.20 0.62
CA ASN A 160 29.59 -8.93 -0.82
C ASN A 160 29.51 -7.43 -1.18
N PHE A 161 30.68 -6.81 -1.34
CA PHE A 161 30.84 -5.40 -1.76
C PHE A 161 30.00 -5.02 -3.00
N ILE A 162 29.83 -5.94 -3.95
CA ILE A 162 29.05 -5.69 -5.18
C ILE A 162 27.56 -5.52 -4.83
N LYS A 163 27.02 -6.33 -3.93
CA LYS A 163 25.62 -6.22 -3.46
C LYS A 163 25.40 -4.90 -2.72
N GLU A 164 26.35 -4.49 -1.87
CA GLU A 164 26.28 -3.23 -1.13
C GLU A 164 26.30 -2.03 -2.08
N LEU A 165 27.20 -2.02 -3.06
CA LEU A 165 27.27 -0.96 -4.07
C LEU A 165 25.98 -0.90 -4.89
N PHE A 166 25.44 -2.05 -5.30
CA PHE A 166 24.16 -2.12 -6.00
C PHE A 166 23.02 -1.57 -5.14
N ALA A 167 22.95 -1.93 -3.86
CA ALA A 167 21.95 -1.43 -2.93
C ALA A 167 22.01 0.10 -2.77
N LYS A 168 23.23 0.67 -2.65
CA LYS A 168 23.47 2.11 -2.58
C LYS A 168 23.03 2.84 -3.85
N LEU A 169 23.40 2.33 -5.01
CA LEU A 169 23.01 2.90 -6.31
C LEU A 169 21.49 2.83 -6.52
N TRP A 170 20.90 1.71 -6.14
CA TRP A 170 19.46 1.52 -6.20
C TRP A 170 18.73 2.49 -5.28
N MET A 171 19.16 2.64 -4.02
CA MET A 171 18.57 3.59 -3.06
C MET A 171 18.71 5.04 -3.56
N LYS A 172 19.86 5.42 -4.10
CA LYS A 172 20.06 6.75 -4.71
C LYS A 172 19.09 6.97 -5.88
N SER A 173 18.85 5.94 -6.70
CA SER A 173 17.88 6.01 -7.79
C SER A 173 16.46 6.14 -7.25
N LEU A 174 16.09 5.38 -6.23
CA LEU A 174 14.77 5.47 -5.59
C LEU A 174 14.52 6.88 -5.05
N VAL A 175 15.43 7.42 -4.24
CA VAL A 175 15.32 8.77 -3.67
C VAL A 175 15.13 9.82 -4.78
N ARG A 176 15.83 9.68 -5.92
CA ARG A 176 15.65 10.56 -7.07
C ARG A 176 14.23 10.50 -7.65
N HIS A 177 13.60 9.32 -7.69
CA HIS A 177 12.23 9.18 -8.14
C HIS A 177 11.23 9.72 -7.10
N LEU A 178 11.46 9.46 -5.81
CA LEU A 178 10.62 9.97 -4.73
C LEU A 178 10.60 11.51 -4.66
N LYS A 179 11.74 12.17 -4.92
CA LYS A 179 11.83 13.63 -5.02
C LYS A 179 10.95 14.24 -6.11
N LYS A 180 10.60 13.46 -7.14
CA LYS A 180 9.78 13.92 -8.27
C LYS A 180 8.28 13.73 -8.05
N LEU A 181 7.87 13.07 -6.98
CA LEU A 181 6.47 12.93 -6.60
C LEU A 181 5.92 14.26 -6.07
N ASP A 182 4.66 14.55 -6.32
CA ASP A 182 3.98 15.70 -5.70
C ASP A 182 3.90 15.54 -4.18
N LYS A 183 3.63 14.33 -3.70
CA LYS A 183 3.70 13.95 -2.27
C LYS A 183 4.21 12.52 -2.12
N PHE A 184 4.94 12.31 -1.05
CA PHE A 184 5.38 11.00 -0.59
C PHE A 184 4.81 10.74 0.80
N VAL A 185 3.93 9.74 0.92
CA VAL A 185 3.21 9.40 2.14
C VAL A 185 3.93 8.29 2.87
N VAL A 186 4.16 8.51 4.16
CA VAL A 186 4.69 7.53 5.12
C VAL A 186 3.72 7.38 6.29
N LEU A 187 3.89 6.34 7.12
CA LEU A 187 2.89 5.97 8.12
C LEU A 187 3.09 6.61 9.50
N SER A 188 4.29 7.09 9.81
CA SER A 188 4.65 7.63 11.12
C SER A 188 5.63 8.79 11.02
N GLU A 189 5.74 9.58 12.09
CA GLU A 189 6.73 10.63 12.21
C GLU A 189 8.16 10.07 12.23
N GLU A 190 8.38 8.89 12.82
CA GLU A 190 9.66 8.20 12.76
C GLU A 190 10.07 7.92 11.30
N ASP A 191 9.13 7.43 10.48
CA ASP A 191 9.40 7.22 9.06
C ASP A 191 9.70 8.53 8.34
N ARG A 192 9.02 9.62 8.66
CA ARG A 192 9.32 10.94 8.10
C ARG A 192 10.76 11.37 8.40
N VAL A 193 11.23 11.17 9.62
CA VAL A 193 12.61 11.46 10.02
C VAL A 193 13.61 10.59 9.24
N ASN A 194 13.28 9.32 9.01
CA ASN A 194 14.10 8.41 8.20
C ASN A 194 14.25 8.85 6.73
N TRP A 195 13.34 9.69 6.21
CA TRP A 195 13.36 10.27 4.86
C TRP A 195 13.66 11.78 4.86
N SER A 196 14.49 12.24 5.80
CA SER A 196 14.81 13.67 6.00
C SER A 196 15.37 14.37 4.77
N GLU A 197 15.96 13.66 3.80
CA GLU A 197 16.44 14.20 2.53
C GLU A 197 15.31 14.55 1.53
N LEU A 198 14.06 14.23 1.85
CA LEU A 198 12.87 14.51 1.04
C LEU A 198 12.05 15.64 1.69
N GLN A 199 11.66 16.65 0.90
CA GLN A 199 10.84 17.78 1.37
C GLN A 199 9.33 17.56 1.14
N ASN A 200 8.97 16.60 0.32
CA ASN A 200 7.59 16.31 -0.08
C ASN A 200 6.92 15.20 0.75
N VAL A 201 7.49 14.84 1.90
CA VAL A 201 6.98 13.80 2.79
C VAL A 201 5.74 14.30 3.54
N LYS A 202 4.72 13.43 3.63
CA LYS A 202 3.51 13.62 4.42
C LYS A 202 3.27 12.38 5.27
N VAL A 203 2.93 12.58 6.55
CA VAL A 203 2.56 11.47 7.43
C VAL A 203 1.05 11.27 7.35
N ILE A 204 0.63 10.05 6.99
CA ILE A 204 -0.77 9.61 7.02
C ILE A 204 -0.77 8.16 7.52
N SER A 205 -1.26 7.95 8.73
CA SER A 205 -1.34 6.62 9.32
C SER A 205 -2.36 5.73 8.62
N ASN A 206 -2.16 4.42 8.69
CA ASN A 206 -3.12 3.47 8.15
C ASN A 206 -4.45 3.55 8.92
N PRO A 207 -5.60 3.43 8.24
CA PRO A 207 -6.89 3.34 8.90
C PRO A 207 -7.01 2.03 9.66
N LEU A 208 -7.76 2.03 10.76
CA LEU A 208 -8.19 0.80 11.41
C LEU A 208 -9.21 0.08 10.52
N PRO A 209 -9.04 -1.22 10.26
CA PRO A 209 -9.95 -1.97 9.40
C PRO A 209 -11.28 -2.35 10.10
N PHE A 210 -11.41 -2.06 11.37
CA PHE A 210 -12.59 -2.32 12.18
C PHE A 210 -12.66 -1.31 13.33
N GLN A 211 -13.86 -1.12 13.86
CA GLN A 211 -14.08 -0.42 15.13
C GLN A 211 -14.32 -1.48 16.20
N SER A 212 -13.59 -1.41 17.31
CA SER A 212 -13.86 -2.24 18.47
C SER A 212 -15.06 -1.66 19.23
N GLY A 213 -16.08 -2.48 19.47
CA GLY A 213 -17.21 -2.10 20.31
C GLY A 213 -16.94 -2.21 21.81
N THR A 214 -15.88 -2.94 22.18
CA THR A 214 -15.49 -3.20 23.57
C THR A 214 -13.98 -3.10 23.73
N PHE A 215 -13.56 -2.56 24.86
CA PHE A 215 -12.16 -2.51 25.26
C PHE A 215 -11.91 -3.55 26.36
N SER A 216 -10.67 -4.08 26.41
CA SER A 216 -10.24 -4.93 27.53
C SER A 216 -10.18 -4.09 28.80
N ASP A 217 -10.66 -4.66 29.92
CA ASP A 217 -10.52 -4.10 31.26
C ASP A 217 -9.13 -4.29 31.86
N LEU A 218 -8.27 -5.06 31.16
CA LEU A 218 -6.90 -5.41 31.54
C LEU A 218 -6.78 -6.19 32.88
N ASN A 219 -7.88 -6.77 33.38
CA ASN A 219 -7.90 -7.50 34.64
C ASN A 219 -7.45 -8.97 34.49
N ASN A 220 -7.42 -9.48 33.26
CA ASN A 220 -6.99 -10.84 32.98
C ASN A 220 -5.46 -10.95 32.97
N LYS A 221 -4.92 -11.94 33.68
CA LYS A 221 -3.50 -12.26 33.69
C LYS A 221 -3.08 -13.01 32.42
N ARG A 222 -3.28 -12.35 31.27
CA ARG A 222 -3.06 -12.92 29.94
C ARG A 222 -2.36 -11.92 29.05
N ILE A 223 -1.27 -12.35 28.43
CA ILE A 223 -0.59 -11.63 27.34
C ILE A 223 -1.02 -12.27 26.03
N THR A 224 -1.48 -11.46 25.09
CA THR A 224 -1.86 -11.93 23.76
C THR A 224 -0.93 -11.34 22.71
N ALA A 225 -0.34 -12.19 21.90
CA ALA A 225 0.44 -11.82 20.73
C ALA A 225 -0.21 -12.42 19.46
N ALA A 226 -0.42 -11.59 18.43
CA ALA A 226 -1.04 -12.05 17.19
C ALA A 226 -0.17 -11.76 15.98
N GLY A 227 -0.01 -12.74 15.07
CA GLY A 227 0.76 -12.53 13.85
C GLY A 227 1.07 -13.80 13.08
N ARG A 228 1.72 -13.63 11.91
CA ARG A 228 2.24 -14.76 11.14
C ARG A 228 3.52 -15.29 11.79
N TYR A 229 3.71 -16.61 11.82
CA TYR A 229 4.94 -17.22 12.31
C TYR A 229 6.07 -17.03 11.29
N THR A 230 6.70 -15.87 11.36
CA THR A 230 7.83 -15.49 10.51
C THR A 230 8.90 -14.85 11.38
N TYR A 231 10.17 -14.98 11.01
CA TYR A 231 11.31 -14.38 11.71
C TYR A 231 11.08 -12.88 12.00
N GLN A 232 10.49 -12.14 11.04
CA GLN A 232 10.18 -10.71 11.19
C GLN A 232 9.24 -10.39 12.36
N LYS A 233 8.44 -11.36 12.84
CA LYS A 233 7.49 -11.15 13.95
C LYS A 233 8.07 -11.47 15.31
N GLY A 234 9.24 -12.12 15.36
CA GLY A 234 10.01 -12.32 16.60
C GLY A 234 9.31 -13.19 17.65
N PHE A 235 8.49 -14.16 17.23
CA PHE A 235 7.84 -15.08 18.19
C PHE A 235 8.86 -15.97 18.92
N ASP A 236 9.99 -16.26 18.30
CA ASP A 236 11.13 -16.91 18.89
C ASP A 236 11.68 -16.10 20.09
N LEU A 237 11.90 -14.79 19.89
CA LEU A 237 12.32 -13.87 20.94
C LEU A 237 11.25 -13.71 22.03
N LEU A 238 9.96 -13.72 21.66
CA LEU A 238 8.87 -13.66 22.63
C LEU A 238 8.85 -14.89 23.52
N LEU A 239 9.01 -16.08 22.95
CA LEU A 239 9.05 -17.35 23.72
C LEU A 239 10.30 -17.40 24.64
N GLU A 240 11.45 -16.94 24.16
CA GLU A 240 12.64 -16.84 24.99
C GLU A 240 12.46 -15.85 26.16
N ALA A 241 11.83 -14.70 25.89
CA ALA A 241 11.51 -13.74 26.96
C ALA A 241 10.50 -14.32 27.96
N TRP A 242 9.47 -15.01 27.47
CA TRP A 242 8.44 -15.64 28.29
C TRP A 242 9.01 -16.71 29.20
N SER A 243 9.94 -17.55 28.72
CA SER A 243 10.58 -18.58 29.53
C SER A 243 11.33 -18.05 30.75
N LYS A 244 11.74 -16.78 30.74
CA LYS A 244 12.42 -16.11 31.87
C LYS A 244 11.46 -15.53 32.91
N VAL A 245 10.18 -15.46 32.58
CA VAL A 245 9.15 -14.77 33.38
C VAL A 245 8.11 -15.75 33.92
N CYS A 246 7.80 -16.82 33.21
CA CYS A 246 6.70 -17.74 33.57
C CYS A 246 6.86 -18.40 34.94
N ASP A 247 8.08 -18.71 35.37
CA ASP A 247 8.35 -19.31 36.69
C ASP A 247 8.10 -18.34 37.87
N GLN A 248 8.25 -17.04 37.62
CA GLN A 248 8.02 -15.98 38.61
C GLN A 248 6.54 -15.53 38.64
N HIS A 249 5.81 -15.81 37.59
CA HIS A 249 4.41 -15.43 37.39
C HIS A 249 3.59 -16.61 36.88
N PRO A 250 3.43 -17.71 37.66
CA PRO A 250 2.78 -18.93 37.20
C PRO A 250 1.28 -18.79 36.93
N ASP A 251 0.68 -17.70 37.38
CA ASP A 251 -0.72 -17.33 37.18
C ASP A 251 -0.97 -16.49 35.93
N TRP A 252 0.08 -16.20 35.15
CA TRP A 252 -0.02 -15.52 33.86
C TRP A 252 0.05 -16.51 32.69
N GLU A 253 -0.68 -16.21 31.63
CA GLU A 253 -0.73 -17.00 30.39
C GLU A 253 -0.21 -16.20 29.20
N LEU A 254 0.55 -16.83 28.31
CA LEU A 254 0.92 -16.29 27.02
C LEU A 254 0.11 -16.97 25.92
N HIS A 255 -0.77 -16.22 25.27
CA HIS A 255 -1.56 -16.68 24.13
C HIS A 255 -0.93 -16.14 22.83
N ILE A 256 -0.52 -17.05 21.94
CA ILE A 256 -0.02 -16.69 20.62
C ILE A 256 -1.06 -17.11 19.59
N ASP A 257 -1.69 -16.10 18.98
CA ASP A 257 -2.71 -16.31 17.95
C ASP A 257 -2.11 -16.13 16.56
N ARG A 258 -2.36 -17.10 15.71
CA ARG A 258 -2.02 -17.04 14.29
C ARG A 258 -3.27 -16.71 13.51
N LYS A 259 -3.25 -15.60 12.77
CA LYS A 259 -4.27 -15.37 11.77
C LYS A 259 -4.29 -16.56 10.80
N SER A 260 -5.32 -17.40 10.87
CA SER A 260 -5.64 -18.34 9.82
C SER A 260 -5.94 -17.57 8.54
N THR A 261 -5.20 -17.90 7.50
CA THR A 261 -5.45 -17.41 6.14
C THR A 261 -6.63 -18.16 5.55
#